data_923eb33cd5d325ef38d6a7f5ef235737
#
_entry.id   923eb33cd5d325ef38d6a7f5ef235737
#
_cell.length_a   1.000
_cell.length_b   1.000
_cell.length_c   1.000
_cell.angle_alpha   90.00
_cell.angle_beta   90.00
_cell.angle_gamma   90.00
#
_symmetry.space_group_name_H-M   'P 1'
#
loop_
_entity.id
_entity.type
_entity.pdbx_description
1 polymer ?
#
loop_
_entity_poly.entity_id
_entity_poly.type
_entity_poly.pdbx_seq_one_letter_code
_entity_poly.pdbx_strand_id
1 'polypeptide(L)'
;MPNIWNSLSKVENLPQIKNENKDFDPDKTYISSFLFSVNNTPGSLFKVMGGFATNNVNMIKLESYNYGADFVITQFYCEIEGHPGQENTKFALDDMYHYCSKVRKLGVF
;
A
#
# COMPACT_ATOMS: atom_id res chain seq x y z
N MET A 1 -16.62 7.97 -10.89
CA MET A 1 -15.16 7.86 -10.78
C MET A 1 -14.69 6.49 -11.18
N PRO A 2 -13.63 6.40 -11.93
CA PRO A 2 -13.12 5.08 -12.28
C PRO A 2 -12.60 4.36 -11.04
N ASN A 3 -12.78 3.06 -11.05
CA ASN A 3 -12.24 2.20 -10.02
C ASN A 3 -10.72 2.12 -10.20
N ILE A 4 -9.97 2.60 -9.23
CA ILE A 4 -8.51 2.63 -9.31
C ILE A 4 -7.90 1.24 -9.48
N TRP A 5 -8.51 0.21 -8.89
CA TRP A 5 -8.04 -1.16 -9.06
C TRP A 5 -8.09 -1.59 -10.53
N ASN A 6 -9.19 -1.30 -11.20
CA ASN A 6 -9.35 -1.63 -12.61
C ASN A 6 -8.42 -0.79 -13.48
N SER A 7 -8.32 0.50 -13.20
CA SER A 7 -7.44 1.39 -13.95
C SER A 7 -5.99 0.95 -13.86
N LEU A 8 -5.51 0.70 -12.64
CA LEU A 8 -4.12 0.35 -12.43
C LEU A 8 -3.79 -1.06 -12.88
N SER A 9 -4.73 -1.99 -12.79
CA SER A 9 -4.49 -3.35 -13.26
C SER A 9 -4.44 -3.46 -14.79
N LYS A 10 -4.99 -2.47 -15.51
CA LYS A 10 -4.96 -2.42 -16.96
C LYS A 10 -3.82 -1.59 -17.52
N VAL A 11 -3.13 -0.83 -16.70
CA VAL A 11 -2.04 0.01 -17.14
C VAL A 11 -0.77 -0.81 -17.21
N GLU A 12 -0.40 -1.16 -18.42
CA GLU A 12 0.80 -1.95 -18.69
C GLU A 12 2.09 -1.19 -18.38
N ASN A 13 2.01 0.14 -18.33
CA ASN A 13 3.15 1.02 -18.10
C ASN A 13 3.39 1.35 -16.66
N LEU A 14 2.60 0.82 -15.74
CA LEU A 14 2.96 0.95 -14.34
C LEU A 14 4.32 0.34 -14.15
N PRO A 15 5.23 1.04 -13.44
CA PRO A 15 6.51 0.44 -13.12
C PRO A 15 6.18 -0.85 -12.41
N GLN A 16 6.30 -1.91 -13.13
CA GLN A 16 6.04 -3.22 -12.57
C GLN A 16 7.15 -3.49 -11.62
N ILE A 17 6.77 -3.85 -10.49
CA ILE A 17 7.71 -4.43 -9.63
C ILE A 17 7.94 -5.79 -10.15
N LYS A 18 8.93 -5.81 -10.90
CA LYS A 18 9.33 -7.06 -11.48
C LYS A 18 9.81 -8.02 -10.43
N ASN A 19 9.91 -7.56 -9.19
CA ASN A 19 10.56 -8.41 -8.21
C ASN A 19 10.18 -8.02 -6.80
N GLU A 20 8.98 -8.44 -6.39
CA GLU A 20 8.62 -8.40 -4.98
C GLU A 20 9.60 -9.21 -4.13
N ASN A 21 10.26 -10.17 -4.76
CA ASN A 21 11.24 -11.05 -4.14
C ASN A 21 12.66 -10.61 -4.41
N LYS A 22 12.85 -9.38 -4.91
CA LYS A 22 14.19 -8.86 -5.08
C LYS A 22 14.88 -8.91 -3.74
N ASP A 23 16.05 -9.51 -3.71
CA ASP A 23 16.81 -9.65 -2.49
C ASP A 23 17.04 -8.28 -1.85
N PHE A 24 16.75 -8.19 -0.58
CA PHE A 24 16.98 -6.98 0.17
C PHE A 24 18.48 -6.75 0.35
N ASP A 25 18.93 -5.59 -0.13
CA ASP A 25 20.29 -5.13 0.07
C ASP A 25 20.26 -4.00 1.10
N PRO A 26 20.84 -4.18 2.30
CA PRO A 26 20.79 -3.16 3.34
C PRO A 26 21.48 -1.85 2.98
N ASP A 27 22.31 -1.84 1.95
CA ASP A 27 23.00 -0.63 1.50
C ASP A 27 22.16 0.19 0.50
N LYS A 28 20.99 -0.30 0.12
CA LYS A 28 20.12 0.39 -0.82
C LYS A 28 18.87 0.90 -0.13
N THR A 29 18.31 1.95 -0.72
CA THR A 29 17.02 2.50 -0.31
C THR A 29 15.96 1.98 -1.26
N TYR A 30 14.82 1.56 -0.71
CA TYR A 30 13.72 1.00 -1.49
C TYR A 30 12.44 1.78 -1.24
N ILE A 31 11.63 1.89 -2.28
CA ILE A 31 10.28 2.41 -2.21
C ILE A 31 9.34 1.28 -2.59
N SER A 32 8.40 0.98 -1.72
CA SER A 32 7.37 -0.03 -1.99
C SER A 32 6.05 0.67 -2.20
N SER A 33 5.28 0.23 -3.19
CA SER A 33 4.00 0.83 -3.52
C SER A 33 2.87 -0.18 -3.47
N PHE A 34 1.70 0.29 -3.02
CA PHE A 34 0.54 -0.55 -2.77
C PHE A 34 -0.75 0.16 -3.15
N LEU A 35 -1.73 -0.64 -3.55
CA LEU A 35 -3.13 -0.23 -3.55
C LEU A 35 -3.81 -0.95 -2.40
N PHE A 36 -4.68 -0.25 -1.69
CA PHE A 36 -5.45 -0.91 -0.64
C PHE A 36 -6.81 -0.25 -0.44
N SER A 37 -7.73 -1.03 0.07
CA SER A 37 -9.04 -0.57 0.54
C SER A 37 -9.16 -0.94 2.00
N VAL A 38 -9.60 0.01 2.82
CA VAL A 38 -9.78 -0.27 4.24
C VAL A 38 -11.15 -0.89 4.49
N ASN A 39 -11.27 -1.59 5.60
CA ASN A 39 -12.56 -2.08 6.06
C ASN A 39 -13.47 -0.89 6.35
N ASN A 40 -14.76 -1.07 6.09
CA ASN A 40 -15.75 -0.02 6.33
C ASN A 40 -16.07 0.11 7.83
N THR A 41 -15.05 0.40 8.60
CA THR A 41 -15.10 0.55 10.04
C THR A 41 -14.44 1.89 10.38
N PRO A 42 -15.06 2.70 11.24
CA PRO A 42 -14.47 3.96 11.64
C PRO A 42 -13.04 3.78 12.17
N GLY A 43 -12.14 4.62 11.72
CA GLY A 43 -10.76 4.58 12.17
C GLY A 43 -9.87 3.56 11.49
N SER A 44 -10.37 2.79 10.52
CA SER A 44 -9.55 1.77 9.84
C SER A 44 -8.33 2.37 9.16
N LEU A 45 -8.48 3.48 8.45
CA LEU A 45 -7.33 4.13 7.81
C LEU A 45 -6.31 4.61 8.85
N PHE A 46 -6.80 5.17 9.94
CA PHE A 46 -5.92 5.61 11.03
C PHE A 46 -5.09 4.45 11.58
N LYS A 47 -5.71 3.29 11.74
CA LYS A 47 -5.02 2.10 12.23
C LYS A 47 -3.95 1.60 11.25
N VAL A 48 -4.24 1.64 9.97
CA VAL A 48 -3.26 1.30 8.93
C VAL A 48 -2.07 2.25 9.00
N MET A 49 -2.32 3.54 9.04
CA MET A 49 -1.27 4.55 9.12
C MET A 49 -0.49 4.43 10.44
N GLY A 50 -1.19 4.13 11.52
CA GLY A 50 -0.56 3.91 12.82
C GLY A 50 0.39 2.73 12.82
N GLY A 51 0.06 1.66 12.10
CA GLY A 51 0.94 0.51 11.95
C GLY A 51 2.26 0.85 11.29
N PHE A 52 2.23 1.68 10.27
CA PHE A 52 3.46 2.16 9.64
C PHE A 52 4.27 3.03 10.61
N ALA A 53 3.61 3.95 11.29
CA ALA A 53 4.28 4.85 12.24
C ALA A 53 4.92 4.08 13.40
N THR A 54 4.20 3.14 14.00
CA THR A 54 4.70 2.38 15.14
C THR A 54 5.84 1.43 14.77
N ASN A 55 5.90 1.01 13.53
CA ASN A 55 7.00 0.18 13.03
C ASN A 55 8.11 1.01 12.38
N ASN A 56 8.07 2.32 12.55
CA ASN A 56 9.07 3.24 12.02
C ASN A 56 9.24 3.14 10.50
N VAL A 57 8.12 2.99 9.81
CA VAL A 57 8.08 2.98 8.34
C VAL A 57 7.50 4.31 7.88
N ASN A 58 8.24 5.03 7.06
CA ASN A 58 7.82 6.33 6.55
C ASN A 58 6.93 6.16 5.31
N MET A 59 5.73 6.72 5.39
CA MET A 59 4.82 6.79 4.25
C MET A 59 5.08 8.10 3.52
N ILE A 60 5.58 8.02 2.30
CA ILE A 60 5.99 9.20 1.53
C ILE A 60 4.90 9.71 0.58
N LYS A 61 3.91 8.89 0.31
CA LYS A 61 2.80 9.28 -0.56
C LYS A 61 1.54 8.53 -0.18
N LEU A 62 0.44 9.24 -0.13
CA LEU A 62 -0.88 8.66 0.08
C LEU A 62 -1.89 9.44 -0.75
N GLU A 63 -2.58 8.74 -1.63
CA GLU A 63 -3.67 9.31 -2.43
C GLU A 63 -4.93 8.49 -2.21
N SER A 64 -6.06 9.17 -2.13
CA SER A 64 -7.34 8.51 -1.96
C SER A 64 -8.23 8.69 -3.19
N TYR A 65 -8.99 7.66 -3.49
CA TYR A 65 -9.93 7.64 -4.61
C TYR A 65 -11.24 7.05 -4.15
N ASN A 66 -12.31 7.80 -4.28
CA ASN A 66 -13.65 7.35 -3.95
C ASN A 66 -14.37 6.90 -5.21
N TYR A 67 -15.09 5.80 -5.11
CA TYR A 67 -15.90 5.32 -6.21
C TYR A 67 -17.15 4.64 -5.69
N GLY A 68 -18.08 4.40 -6.59
CA GLY A 68 -19.40 3.88 -6.25
C GLY A 68 -20.44 4.99 -6.23
N ALA A 69 -21.73 4.62 -6.21
CA ALA A 69 -22.82 5.57 -6.32
C ALA A 69 -22.84 6.60 -5.19
N ASP A 70 -22.45 6.22 -4.00
CA ASP A 70 -22.49 7.07 -2.80
C ASP A 70 -21.11 7.30 -2.20
N PHE A 71 -20.06 7.09 -2.96
CA PHE A 71 -18.69 7.19 -2.48
C PHE A 71 -18.41 6.31 -1.27
N VAL A 72 -19.08 5.15 -1.23
CA VAL A 72 -19.02 4.23 -0.10
C VAL A 72 -17.68 3.50 -0.04
N ILE A 73 -17.04 3.33 -1.18
CA ILE A 73 -15.78 2.60 -1.29
C ILE A 73 -14.65 3.56 -1.54
N THR A 74 -13.66 3.54 -0.67
CA THR A 74 -12.46 4.34 -0.82
C THR A 74 -11.26 3.43 -1.06
N GLN A 75 -10.53 3.72 -2.11
CA GLN A 75 -9.27 3.07 -2.42
C GLN A 75 -8.12 4.02 -2.20
N PHE A 76 -7.00 3.49 -1.80
CA PHE A 76 -5.80 4.26 -1.52
C PHE A 76 -4.63 3.73 -2.34
N TYR A 77 -3.81 4.65 -2.79
CA TYR A 77 -2.49 4.35 -3.31
C TYR A 77 -1.47 4.91 -2.33
N CYS A 78 -0.49 4.12 -1.95
CA CYS A 78 0.56 4.60 -1.05
C CYS A 78 1.94 4.14 -1.50
N GLU A 79 2.92 4.96 -1.14
CA GLU A 79 4.32 4.64 -1.28
C GLU A 79 4.98 4.75 0.09
N ILE A 80 5.77 3.75 0.45
CA ILE A 80 6.50 3.73 1.70
C ILE A 80 8.00 3.56 1.44
N GLU A 81 8.81 4.09 2.34
CA GLU A 81 10.24 3.81 2.34
C GLU A 81 10.45 2.48 3.04
N GLY A 82 10.87 1.48 2.30
CA GLY A 82 11.15 0.18 2.87
C GLY A 82 11.02 -0.94 1.85
N HIS A 83 11.57 -2.06 2.23
CA HIS A 83 11.53 -3.30 1.45
C HIS A 83 10.77 -4.35 2.25
N PRO A 84 9.92 -5.18 1.61
CA PRO A 84 9.20 -6.23 2.33
C PRO A 84 10.09 -7.22 3.08
N GLY A 85 11.37 -7.30 2.71
CA GLY A 85 12.35 -8.11 3.42
C GLY A 85 12.85 -7.51 4.73
N GLN A 86 12.60 -6.23 4.97
CA GLN A 86 12.94 -5.60 6.25
C GLN A 86 11.92 -5.97 7.30
N GLU A 87 12.39 -6.26 8.50
CA GLU A 87 11.53 -6.71 9.58
C GLU A 87 10.47 -5.67 9.94
N ASN A 88 10.85 -4.41 10.07
CA ASN A 88 9.89 -3.34 10.39
C ASN A 88 8.83 -3.17 9.32
N THR A 89 9.23 -3.23 8.05
CA THR A 89 8.30 -3.12 6.93
C THR A 89 7.35 -4.31 6.90
N LYS A 90 7.87 -5.50 7.15
CA LYS A 90 7.06 -6.71 7.22
C LYS A 90 6.00 -6.62 8.30
N PHE A 91 6.35 -6.17 9.49
CA PHE A 91 5.39 -6.00 10.57
C PHE A 91 4.32 -4.96 10.23
N ALA A 92 4.72 -3.86 9.63
CA ALA A 92 3.78 -2.83 9.20
C ALA A 92 2.80 -3.37 8.14
N LEU A 93 3.28 -4.17 7.21
CA LEU A 93 2.45 -4.79 6.19
C LEU A 93 1.50 -5.83 6.79
N ASP A 94 1.95 -6.60 7.77
CA ASP A 94 1.10 -7.55 8.48
C ASP A 94 -0.05 -6.83 9.19
N ASP A 95 0.23 -5.71 9.84
CA ASP A 95 -0.82 -4.87 10.44
C ASP A 95 -1.79 -4.35 9.38
N MET A 96 -1.28 -3.93 8.23
CA MET A 96 -2.09 -3.46 7.13
C MET A 96 -3.11 -4.52 6.68
N TYR A 97 -2.70 -5.78 6.57
CA TYR A 97 -3.59 -6.85 6.18
C TYR A 97 -4.74 -7.07 7.16
N HIS A 98 -4.56 -6.71 8.42
CA HIS A 98 -5.64 -6.80 9.41
C HIS A 98 -6.74 -5.77 9.20
N TYR A 99 -6.39 -4.59 8.74
CA TYR A 99 -7.34 -3.46 8.66
C TYR A 99 -7.82 -3.17 7.24
N CYS A 100 -7.31 -3.90 6.27
CA CYS A 100 -7.68 -3.71 4.88
C CYS A 100 -8.56 -4.86 4.39
N SER A 101 -9.58 -4.51 3.62
CA SER A 101 -10.41 -5.51 2.94
C SER A 101 -9.72 -6.05 1.70
N LYS A 102 -8.80 -5.26 1.13
CA LYS A 102 -8.08 -5.62 -0.08
C LYS A 102 -6.74 -4.90 -0.11
N VAL A 103 -5.69 -5.63 -0.42
CA VAL A 103 -4.34 -5.08 -0.59
C VAL A 103 -3.72 -5.66 -1.85
N ARG A 104 -3.14 -4.79 -2.65
CA ARG A 104 -2.42 -5.20 -3.85
C ARG A 104 -1.05 -4.55 -3.86
N LYS A 105 -0.02 -5.36 -3.85
CA LYS A 105 1.35 -4.86 -4.02
C LYS A 105 1.57 -4.50 -5.48
N LEU A 106 2.06 -3.30 -5.73
CA LEU A 106 2.39 -2.84 -7.08
C LEU A 106 3.86 -3.03 -7.35
N GLY A 107 4.70 -2.80 -6.31
CA GLY A 107 6.08 -2.98 -6.58
C GLY A 107 7.06 -2.46 -5.56
N VAL A 108 8.36 -2.80 -5.80
CA VAL A 108 9.51 -2.31 -5.04
C VAL A 108 10.48 -1.68 -6.03
N PHE A 109 10.89 -0.47 -5.75
CA PHE A 109 11.82 0.26 -6.61
C PHE A 109 13.17 0.43 -5.95
#